data_fe7773cdf789db1b431f5dc54fc9a181
#
_entry.id   fe7773cdf789db1b431f5dc54fc9a181
#
_cell.length_a   1.000
_cell.length_b   1.000
_cell.length_c   1.000
_cell.angle_alpha   90.00
_cell.angle_beta   90.00
_cell.angle_gamma   90.00
#
_symmetry.space_group_name_H-M   'P 1'
#
loop_
_entity.id
_entity.type
_entity.pdbx_description
1 polymer ?
#
loop_
_entity_poly.entity_id
_entity_poly.type
_entity_poly.pdbx_seq_one_letter_code
_entity_poly.pdbx_strand_id
1 'polypeptide(L)'
;MNKLSSFVLASSLVLSGVSHLSVLPLQAAQVVNYDNSRVSADKASVKADGIDQVRITVTLKDGASQAVTGKKVYIASSRDGMDEITVENDTTDTFGKASFLIRSLKNGQSIFTAWVDNKAVVRTASVAFGGGLAVGVNVGDLIKIPDDGDAKTLNDTAVYYYGKNGRRFVFPNEKVYFTWYKDFSAIKIIPLDQMSLIPIGSNVTYKPASKLVKFQTDTKTYLPTKGGTLRWVKTEDAARGLFGAQWNTKVDDITEAFYVNYKFGTPIESALDAPLDILSQGAPDISTDKGL
;
A
#
# COMPACT_ATOMS: atom_id res chain seq x y z
N MET A 1 -54.38 -23.96 94.08
CA MET A 1 -54.81 -24.39 92.76
C MET A 1 -53.67 -24.08 91.82
N ASN A 2 -53.13 -25.10 91.20
CA ASN A 2 -51.88 -25.20 90.45
C ASN A 2 -51.95 -24.40 89.17
N LYS A 3 -50.84 -23.81 88.75
CA LYS A 3 -50.42 -23.70 87.34
C LYS A 3 -48.92 -23.80 87.19
N LEU A 4 -48.52 -24.87 86.50
CA LEU A 4 -47.18 -25.13 86.01
C LEU A 4 -46.77 -24.08 84.98
N SER A 5 -45.54 -23.62 85.12
CA SER A 5 -44.90 -22.78 84.08
C SER A 5 -43.83 -23.70 83.42
N SER A 6 -44.03 -23.87 82.11
CA SER A 6 -43.06 -24.55 81.24
C SER A 6 -41.91 -23.63 80.86
N PHE A 7 -40.72 -24.05 81.09
CA PHE A 7 -39.49 -23.42 80.61
C PHE A 7 -39.22 -23.83 79.16
N VAL A 8 -39.09 -22.89 78.28
CA VAL A 8 -38.63 -23.10 76.90
C VAL A 8 -37.15 -22.65 76.84
N LEU A 9 -36.25 -23.62 76.63
CA LEU A 9 -34.86 -23.32 76.28
C LEU A 9 -34.77 -22.83 74.86
N ALA A 10 -34.30 -21.61 74.64
CA ALA A 10 -33.93 -21.09 73.33
C ALA A 10 -32.45 -21.39 73.07
N SER A 11 -32.18 -22.33 72.19
CA SER A 11 -30.82 -22.59 71.68
C SER A 11 -30.46 -21.56 70.66
N SER A 12 -29.50 -20.70 70.94
CA SER A 12 -28.92 -19.72 69.98
C SER A 12 -27.97 -20.43 69.02
N LEU A 13 -28.38 -20.51 67.75
CA LEU A 13 -27.54 -20.97 66.65
C LEU A 13 -26.59 -19.82 66.27
N VAL A 14 -25.32 -19.92 66.57
CA VAL A 14 -24.27 -19.04 66.12
C VAL A 14 -23.92 -19.40 64.67
N LEU A 15 -24.41 -18.66 63.70
CA LEU A 15 -24.01 -18.77 62.31
C LEU A 15 -22.66 -18.04 62.15
N SER A 16 -21.57 -18.79 62.12
CA SER A 16 -20.25 -18.28 61.74
C SER A 16 -20.25 -17.99 60.21
N GLY A 17 -20.51 -16.76 59.84
CA GLY A 17 -20.37 -16.29 58.46
C GLY A 17 -18.89 -16.28 58.05
N VAL A 18 -18.46 -17.26 57.26
CA VAL A 18 -17.16 -17.21 56.58
C VAL A 18 -17.32 -16.23 55.42
N SER A 19 -16.87 -14.99 55.62
CA SER A 19 -16.72 -14.00 54.54
C SER A 19 -15.62 -14.50 53.63
N HIS A 20 -16.00 -15.00 52.44
CA HIS A 20 -15.08 -15.24 51.35
C HIS A 20 -14.62 -13.87 50.83
N LEU A 21 -13.48 -13.40 51.28
CA LEU A 21 -12.77 -12.33 50.57
C LEU A 21 -12.35 -12.94 49.23
N SER A 22 -13.07 -12.60 48.18
CA SER A 22 -12.63 -12.80 46.81
C SER A 22 -11.41 -11.92 46.59
N VAL A 23 -10.23 -12.51 46.69
CA VAL A 23 -8.99 -11.86 46.25
C VAL A 23 -9.08 -11.77 44.76
N LEU A 24 -9.40 -10.55 44.23
CA LEU A 24 -9.26 -10.28 42.82
C LEU A 24 -7.80 -10.56 42.44
N PRO A 25 -7.56 -11.37 41.42
CA PRO A 25 -6.19 -11.62 40.99
C PRO A 25 -5.56 -10.28 40.62
N LEU A 26 -4.46 -9.95 41.28
CA LEU A 26 -3.61 -8.83 40.90
C LEU A 26 -3.13 -9.11 39.47
N GLN A 27 -3.77 -8.48 38.50
CA GLN A 27 -3.39 -8.63 37.10
C GLN A 27 -1.97 -8.10 36.95
N ALA A 28 -1.04 -9.01 36.65
CA ALA A 28 0.34 -8.62 36.39
C ALA A 28 0.38 -7.51 35.37
N ALA A 29 1.14 -6.45 35.63
CA ALA A 29 1.26 -5.33 34.70
C ALA A 29 1.73 -5.87 33.35
N GLN A 30 0.88 -5.74 32.33
CA GLN A 30 1.22 -6.17 30.98
C GLN A 30 2.39 -5.33 30.46
N VAL A 31 3.49 -5.97 30.08
CA VAL A 31 4.70 -5.33 29.57
C VAL A 31 4.58 -5.19 28.05
N VAL A 32 4.71 -3.95 27.55
CA VAL A 32 4.68 -3.69 26.12
C VAL A 32 5.88 -4.31 25.43
N ASN A 33 5.63 -5.12 24.39
CA ASN A 33 6.65 -5.52 23.43
C ASN A 33 6.59 -4.58 22.22
N TYR A 34 7.63 -3.78 22.04
CA TYR A 34 7.66 -2.71 21.04
C TYR A 34 7.82 -3.24 19.61
N ASP A 35 8.38 -4.43 19.42
CA ASP A 35 8.51 -5.09 18.13
C ASP A 35 7.21 -5.77 17.67
N ASN A 36 6.41 -6.29 18.61
CA ASN A 36 5.11 -6.88 18.35
C ASN A 36 4.00 -5.82 18.22
N SER A 37 4.27 -4.62 18.71
CA SER A 37 3.35 -3.47 18.64
C SER A 37 3.49 -2.76 17.29
N ARG A 38 2.43 -2.03 16.88
CA ARG A 38 2.46 -1.34 15.57
C ARG A 38 1.63 -0.06 15.58
N VAL A 39 2.00 0.84 14.69
CA VAL A 39 1.20 1.98 14.25
C VAL A 39 0.65 1.67 12.85
N SER A 40 -0.61 1.94 12.60
CA SER A 40 -1.25 1.72 11.31
C SER A 40 -2.17 2.90 10.96
N ALA A 41 -2.30 3.20 9.67
CA ALA A 41 -3.23 4.17 9.13
C ALA A 41 -4.37 3.45 8.41
N ASP A 42 -5.59 3.97 8.49
CA ASP A 42 -6.74 3.46 7.75
C ASP A 42 -6.72 3.86 6.26
N LYS A 43 -6.01 4.96 5.93
CA LYS A 43 -5.79 5.45 4.58
C LYS A 43 -4.30 5.69 4.34
N ALA A 44 -3.81 5.38 3.14
CA ALA A 44 -2.42 5.69 2.76
C ALA A 44 -2.24 7.16 2.35
N SER A 45 -3.33 7.83 1.95
CA SER A 45 -3.33 9.25 1.56
C SER A 45 -4.65 9.92 1.90
N VAL A 46 -4.60 11.21 2.21
CA VAL A 46 -5.72 12.11 2.47
C VAL A 46 -5.43 13.47 1.88
N LYS A 47 -6.48 14.28 1.64
CA LYS A 47 -6.31 15.65 1.17
C LYS A 47 -5.70 16.52 2.26
N ALA A 48 -4.81 17.44 1.84
CA ALA A 48 -4.26 18.46 2.71
C ALA A 48 -5.13 19.73 2.72
N ASP A 49 -6.44 19.58 2.95
CA ASP A 49 -7.43 20.66 2.95
C ASP A 49 -7.87 21.07 4.36
N GLY A 50 -7.30 20.44 5.39
CA GLY A 50 -7.66 20.67 6.79
C GLY A 50 -8.99 20.05 7.20
N ILE A 51 -9.67 19.33 6.30
CA ILE A 51 -10.99 18.70 6.51
C ILE A 51 -10.89 17.18 6.43
N ASP A 52 -10.26 16.67 5.35
CA ASP A 52 -10.08 15.21 5.18
C ASP A 52 -9.12 14.68 6.25
N GLN A 53 -9.49 13.54 6.85
CA GLN A 53 -8.79 12.97 8.00
C GLN A 53 -8.38 11.54 7.74
N VAL A 54 -7.25 11.16 8.33
CA VAL A 54 -6.80 9.77 8.46
C VAL A 54 -6.84 9.36 9.93
N ARG A 55 -7.30 8.14 10.20
CA ARG A 55 -7.22 7.57 11.54
C ARG A 55 -5.92 6.77 11.67
N ILE A 56 -5.10 7.17 12.64
CA ILE A 56 -3.93 6.40 13.06
C ILE A 56 -4.32 5.56 14.28
N THR A 57 -4.13 4.25 14.16
CA THR A 57 -4.38 3.30 15.23
C THR A 57 -3.05 2.72 15.71
N VAL A 58 -2.81 2.84 17.00
CA VAL A 58 -1.69 2.20 17.69
C VAL A 58 -2.21 0.93 18.34
N THR A 59 -1.59 -0.20 18.05
CA THR A 59 -1.95 -1.49 18.66
C THR A 59 -0.76 -1.97 19.50
N LEU A 60 -0.95 -2.05 20.82
CA LEU A 60 0.07 -2.52 21.74
C LEU A 60 -0.12 -3.99 22.06
N LYS A 61 0.97 -4.73 22.02
CA LYS A 61 1.03 -6.15 22.32
C LYS A 61 2.18 -6.46 23.28
N ASP A 62 2.03 -7.50 24.05
CA ASP A 62 3.08 -8.07 24.89
C ASP A 62 3.96 -9.08 24.10
N GLY A 63 4.91 -9.72 24.80
CA GLY A 63 5.80 -10.72 24.21
C GLY A 63 5.07 -11.98 23.71
N ALA A 64 3.88 -12.27 24.23
CA ALA A 64 3.01 -13.37 23.81
C ALA A 64 1.97 -12.93 22.75
N SER A 65 2.12 -11.72 22.20
CA SER A 65 1.19 -11.10 21.22
C SER A 65 -0.23 -10.86 21.75
N GLN A 66 -0.42 -10.84 23.08
CA GLN A 66 -1.68 -10.46 23.70
C GLN A 66 -1.83 -8.94 23.73
N ALA A 67 -3.07 -8.47 23.78
CA ALA A 67 -3.36 -7.03 23.86
C ALA A 67 -2.88 -6.44 25.18
N VAL A 68 -2.19 -5.29 25.12
CA VAL A 68 -1.79 -4.53 26.32
C VAL A 68 -2.74 -3.37 26.52
N THR A 69 -3.50 -3.38 27.62
CA THR A 69 -4.59 -2.45 27.94
C THR A 69 -4.16 -1.37 28.92
N GLY A 70 -4.88 -0.23 28.93
CA GLY A 70 -4.70 0.82 29.94
C GLY A 70 -3.40 1.60 29.82
N LYS A 71 -2.65 1.47 28.72
CA LYS A 71 -1.41 2.21 28.47
C LYS A 71 -1.68 3.55 27.78
N LYS A 72 -1.11 4.62 28.35
CA LYS A 72 -1.12 5.93 27.71
C LYS A 72 -0.18 5.94 26.50
N VAL A 73 -0.67 6.40 25.38
CA VAL A 73 0.04 6.47 24.10
C VAL A 73 0.16 7.93 23.67
N TYR A 74 1.33 8.29 23.20
CA TYR A 74 1.59 9.58 22.52
C TYR A 74 1.94 9.27 21.07
N ILE A 75 1.56 10.15 20.15
CA ILE A 75 1.92 10.05 18.75
C ILE A 75 2.65 11.31 18.29
N ALA A 76 3.67 11.14 17.48
CA ALA A 76 4.42 12.22 16.85
C ALA A 76 4.41 12.06 15.33
N SER A 77 4.32 13.19 14.63
CA SER A 77 4.52 13.27 13.18
C SER A 77 5.99 13.63 12.88
N SER A 78 6.54 13.09 11.78
CA SER A 78 7.84 13.52 11.26
C SER A 78 7.85 14.96 10.74
N ARG A 79 6.66 15.58 10.58
CA ARG A 79 6.49 16.98 10.14
C ARG A 79 5.92 17.82 11.27
N ASP A 80 6.68 17.97 12.31
CA ASP A 80 6.27 18.68 13.52
C ASP A 80 5.63 20.04 13.22
N GLY A 81 4.47 20.31 13.85
CA GLY A 81 3.69 21.54 13.67
C GLY A 81 2.96 21.69 12.31
N MET A 82 3.13 20.74 11.36
CA MET A 82 2.41 20.79 10.08
C MET A 82 1.15 19.94 10.07
N ASP A 83 1.11 18.89 10.87
CA ASP A 83 -0.02 17.98 10.99
C ASP A 83 -0.78 18.25 12.28
N GLU A 84 -2.08 18.41 12.18
CA GLU A 84 -2.96 18.56 13.34
C GLU A 84 -3.38 17.18 13.84
N ILE A 85 -3.01 16.86 15.08
CA ILE A 85 -3.29 15.59 15.73
C ILE A 85 -4.41 15.79 16.73
N THR A 86 -5.56 15.14 16.50
CA THR A 86 -6.69 15.12 17.43
C THR A 86 -6.76 13.76 18.11
N VAL A 87 -6.81 13.76 19.42
CA VAL A 87 -6.92 12.52 20.19
C VAL A 87 -8.36 12.04 20.18
N GLU A 88 -8.62 10.82 19.67
CA GLU A 88 -9.88 10.12 19.87
C GLU A 88 -9.84 9.28 21.16
N ASN A 89 -8.79 8.50 21.32
CA ASN A 89 -8.51 7.72 22.52
C ASN A 89 -7.00 7.50 22.66
N ASP A 90 -6.38 8.09 23.66
CA ASP A 90 -4.94 7.99 23.89
C ASP A 90 -4.54 6.88 24.88
N THR A 91 -5.52 6.15 25.38
CA THR A 91 -5.30 5.05 26.33
C THR A 91 -5.76 3.75 25.69
N THR A 92 -4.94 2.72 25.69
CA THR A 92 -5.28 1.47 25.01
C THR A 92 -6.50 0.79 25.63
N ASP A 93 -7.45 0.44 24.77
CA ASP A 93 -8.69 -0.28 25.09
C ASP A 93 -8.44 -1.78 25.40
N THR A 94 -9.52 -2.55 25.54
CA THR A 94 -9.47 -4.00 25.78
C THR A 94 -8.83 -4.80 24.65
N PHE A 95 -8.70 -4.22 23.46
CA PHE A 95 -8.01 -4.79 22.30
C PHE A 95 -6.56 -4.28 22.16
N GLY A 96 -6.08 -3.51 23.13
CA GLY A 96 -4.76 -2.89 23.12
C GLY A 96 -4.65 -1.73 22.12
N LYS A 97 -5.75 -1.05 21.75
CA LYS A 97 -5.78 -0.02 20.71
C LYS A 97 -5.97 1.37 21.32
N ALA A 98 -5.18 2.31 20.81
CA ALA A 98 -5.37 3.75 20.95
C ALA A 98 -5.54 4.36 19.55
N SER A 99 -6.27 5.48 19.41
CA SER A 99 -6.60 6.08 18.11
C SER A 99 -6.52 7.59 18.11
N PHE A 100 -6.09 8.10 16.96
CA PHE A 100 -5.87 9.52 16.71
C PHE A 100 -6.39 9.88 15.31
N LEU A 101 -7.02 11.05 15.17
CA LEU A 101 -7.38 11.61 13.87
C LEU A 101 -6.35 12.67 13.48
N ILE A 102 -5.87 12.55 12.24
CA ILE A 102 -4.84 13.47 11.72
C ILE A 102 -5.39 14.16 10.49
N ARG A 103 -5.20 15.48 10.44
CA ARG A 103 -5.44 16.31 9.25
C ARG A 103 -4.27 17.26 9.03
N SER A 104 -4.13 17.80 7.83
CA SER A 104 -3.08 18.76 7.51
C SER A 104 -3.57 19.77 6.48
N LEU A 105 -3.02 20.97 6.51
CA LEU A 105 -3.15 21.99 5.47
C LEU A 105 -1.91 22.01 4.55
N LYS A 106 -0.89 21.20 4.88
CA LYS A 106 0.40 21.18 4.17
C LYS A 106 0.58 19.85 3.46
N ASN A 107 0.87 19.95 2.18
CA ASN A 107 1.24 18.80 1.37
C ASN A 107 2.54 18.16 1.88
N GLY A 108 2.67 16.85 1.73
CA GLY A 108 3.87 16.09 2.06
C GLY A 108 3.58 14.76 2.73
N GLN A 109 4.60 13.95 2.88
CA GLN A 109 4.50 12.65 3.54
C GLN A 109 4.83 12.80 5.03
N SER A 110 3.98 12.24 5.87
CA SER A 110 4.19 12.15 7.32
C SER A 110 4.45 10.71 7.72
N ILE A 111 5.40 10.52 8.62
CA ILE A 111 5.63 9.26 9.32
C ILE A 111 5.17 9.45 10.76
N PHE A 112 4.27 8.58 11.21
CA PHE A 112 3.72 8.61 12.56
C PHE A 112 4.38 7.55 13.42
N THR A 113 5.01 8.02 14.52
CA THR A 113 5.66 7.19 15.53
C THR A 113 4.87 7.27 16.84
N ALA A 114 4.55 6.14 17.42
CA ALA A 114 3.92 6.09 18.74
C ALA A 114 4.96 5.90 19.84
N TRP A 115 4.70 6.53 21.00
CA TRP A 115 5.54 6.47 22.18
C TRP A 115 4.70 5.99 23.38
N VAL A 116 5.24 5.03 24.11
CA VAL A 116 4.65 4.46 25.31
C VAL A 116 5.75 4.27 26.33
N ASP A 117 5.53 4.69 27.58
CA ASP A 117 6.52 4.59 28.65
C ASP A 117 7.89 5.17 28.21
N ASN A 118 7.90 6.29 27.48
CA ASN A 118 9.08 6.98 26.91
C ASN A 118 9.88 6.16 25.89
N LYS A 119 9.29 5.12 25.30
CA LYS A 119 9.93 4.29 24.28
C LYS A 119 9.06 4.24 23.03
N ALA A 120 9.72 4.32 21.86
CA ALA A 120 9.05 4.30 20.57
C ALA A 120 8.63 2.88 20.15
N VAL A 121 7.42 2.77 19.56
CA VAL A 121 6.97 1.56 18.85
C VAL A 121 7.74 1.49 17.52
N VAL A 122 8.32 0.32 17.23
CA VAL A 122 9.24 0.14 16.09
C VAL A 122 8.53 0.30 14.73
N ARG A 123 7.30 -0.21 14.62
CA ARG A 123 6.53 -0.20 13.36
C ARG A 123 5.69 1.06 13.26
N THR A 124 6.12 1.98 12.41
CA THR A 124 5.49 3.28 12.14
C THR A 124 4.42 3.19 11.04
N ALA A 125 3.57 4.22 10.94
CA ALA A 125 2.66 4.41 9.81
C ALA A 125 3.12 5.58 8.95
N SER A 126 2.92 5.49 7.63
CA SER A 126 3.20 6.56 6.69
C SER A 126 1.92 6.97 5.97
N VAL A 127 1.67 8.28 5.88
CA VAL A 127 0.51 8.88 5.21
C VAL A 127 0.96 10.03 4.33
N ALA A 128 0.50 10.05 3.09
CA ALA A 128 0.67 11.18 2.19
C ALA A 128 -0.47 12.18 2.40
N PHE A 129 -0.14 13.39 2.84
CA PHE A 129 -1.03 14.54 2.80
C PHE A 129 -0.80 15.26 1.48
N GLY A 130 -1.81 15.23 0.62
CA GLY A 130 -1.74 15.90 -0.66
C GLY A 130 -3.04 16.64 -0.86
N GLY A 131 -3.03 17.76 -1.59
CA GLY A 131 -4.21 18.11 -2.33
C GLY A 131 -4.57 16.83 -3.06
N GLY A 132 -5.80 16.34 -2.93
CA GLY A 132 -6.27 15.32 -3.86
C GLY A 132 -5.70 15.75 -5.20
N LEU A 133 -5.12 14.83 -5.93
CA LEU A 133 -4.46 15.03 -7.22
C LEU A 133 -4.87 16.34 -7.86
N ALA A 134 -3.95 17.04 -8.49
CA ALA A 134 -4.25 18.30 -9.18
C ALA A 134 -5.67 18.27 -9.69
N VAL A 135 -6.45 19.29 -9.40
CA VAL A 135 -7.84 19.38 -9.89
C VAL A 135 -7.86 18.92 -11.35
N GLY A 136 -8.50 17.78 -11.62
CA GLY A 136 -8.55 17.20 -12.94
C GLY A 136 -7.58 16.04 -13.25
N VAL A 137 -6.74 15.55 -12.30
CA VAL A 137 -5.98 14.30 -12.50
C VAL A 137 -6.77 13.11 -11.92
N ASN A 138 -7.00 12.12 -12.74
CA ASN A 138 -7.75 10.91 -12.40
C ASN A 138 -6.88 9.66 -12.53
N VAL A 139 -7.27 8.59 -11.85
CA VAL A 139 -6.68 7.27 -12.10
C VAL A 139 -6.77 6.92 -13.58
N GLY A 140 -5.66 6.48 -14.15
CA GLY A 140 -5.56 6.19 -15.58
C GLY A 140 -4.93 7.31 -16.41
N ASP A 141 -4.79 8.50 -15.85
CA ASP A 141 -4.19 9.62 -16.55
C ASP A 141 -2.68 9.43 -16.76
N LEU A 142 -2.22 10.01 -17.85
CA LEU A 142 -0.80 10.24 -18.12
C LEU A 142 -0.42 11.59 -17.54
N ILE A 143 0.63 11.62 -16.73
CA ILE A 143 1.08 12.85 -16.08
C ILE A 143 2.57 13.11 -16.32
N LYS A 144 2.94 14.37 -16.44
CA LYS A 144 4.31 14.86 -16.67
C LYS A 144 4.46 16.20 -15.97
N ILE A 145 5.66 16.54 -15.53
CA ILE A 145 5.95 17.91 -15.07
C ILE A 145 6.23 18.84 -16.27
N PRO A 146 6.07 20.16 -16.09
CA PRO A 146 6.40 21.12 -17.14
C PRO A 146 7.86 20.97 -17.57
N ASP A 147 8.11 21.18 -18.87
CA ASP A 147 9.45 21.31 -19.43
C ASP A 147 10.06 22.64 -18.93
N ASP A 148 11.26 22.60 -18.39
CA ASP A 148 12.00 23.78 -17.91
C ASP A 148 12.80 24.50 -19.00
N GLY A 149 12.80 23.95 -20.22
CA GLY A 149 13.52 24.48 -21.37
C GLY A 149 15.02 24.16 -21.40
N ASP A 150 15.55 23.42 -20.41
CA ASP A 150 16.94 22.95 -20.39
C ASP A 150 17.03 21.48 -20.85
N ALA A 151 17.50 21.25 -22.06
CA ALA A 151 17.68 19.90 -22.62
C ALA A 151 18.64 18.99 -21.82
N LYS A 152 19.34 19.52 -20.84
CA LYS A 152 20.19 18.74 -19.92
C LYS A 152 19.42 18.20 -18.73
N THR A 153 18.26 18.76 -18.45
CA THR A 153 17.38 18.32 -17.36
C THR A 153 16.47 17.19 -17.85
N LEU A 154 16.74 15.95 -17.40
CA LEU A 154 16.01 14.77 -17.88
C LEU A 154 14.78 14.40 -17.05
N ASN A 155 14.63 14.98 -15.87
CA ASN A 155 13.50 14.69 -14.96
C ASN A 155 12.15 15.13 -15.50
N ASP A 156 12.12 16.18 -16.33
CA ASP A 156 10.91 16.72 -16.95
C ASP A 156 10.52 16.02 -18.26
N THR A 157 11.38 15.15 -18.81
CA THR A 157 11.03 14.33 -20.00
C THR A 157 10.21 13.10 -19.62
N ALA A 158 10.21 12.68 -18.36
CA ALA A 158 9.56 11.47 -17.91
C ALA A 158 8.03 11.57 -17.91
N VAL A 159 7.38 10.61 -18.59
CA VAL A 159 5.93 10.42 -18.55
C VAL A 159 5.58 9.31 -17.61
N TYR A 160 4.54 9.53 -16.81
CA TYR A 160 4.05 8.57 -15.82
C TYR A 160 2.58 8.24 -16.06
N TYR A 161 2.22 7.00 -15.78
CA TYR A 161 0.83 6.56 -15.64
C TYR A 161 0.41 6.63 -14.16
N TYR A 162 -0.73 7.25 -13.86
CA TYR A 162 -1.26 7.30 -12.51
C TYR A 162 -2.18 6.10 -12.24
N GLY A 163 -1.73 5.19 -11.39
CA GLY A 163 -2.40 3.91 -11.11
C GLY A 163 -3.47 3.98 -10.01
N LYS A 164 -4.37 2.98 -9.99
CA LYS A 164 -5.46 2.84 -9.00
C LYS A 164 -4.99 2.80 -7.55
N ASN A 165 -3.74 2.41 -7.31
CA ASN A 165 -3.14 2.35 -5.98
C ASN A 165 -2.51 3.69 -5.52
N GLY A 166 -2.78 4.80 -6.23
CA GLY A 166 -2.25 6.11 -5.89
C GLY A 166 -0.76 6.29 -6.21
N ARG A 167 -0.14 5.41 -7.00
CA ARG A 167 1.28 5.49 -7.40
C ARG A 167 1.41 5.89 -8.86
N ARG A 168 2.53 6.53 -9.20
CA ARG A 168 2.92 6.82 -10.59
C ARG A 168 3.89 5.77 -11.11
N PHE A 169 3.66 5.31 -12.33
CA PHE A 169 4.45 4.29 -13.00
C PHE A 169 5.13 4.91 -14.22
N VAL A 170 6.46 4.89 -14.27
CA VAL A 170 7.23 5.56 -15.32
C VAL A 170 7.27 4.72 -16.59
N PHE A 171 7.15 5.36 -17.74
CA PHE A 171 7.49 4.76 -19.02
C PHE A 171 9.01 4.83 -19.21
N PRO A 172 9.69 3.67 -19.32
CA PRO A 172 11.15 3.64 -19.42
C PRO A 172 11.68 4.25 -20.71
N ASN A 173 10.88 4.25 -21.77
CA ASN A 173 11.19 4.83 -23.07
C ASN A 173 9.93 4.94 -23.95
N GLU A 174 10.09 5.60 -25.11
CA GLU A 174 9.02 5.79 -26.09
C GLU A 174 8.49 4.46 -26.68
N LYS A 175 9.34 3.45 -26.86
CA LYS A 175 8.92 2.16 -27.42
C LYS A 175 7.86 1.51 -26.55
N VAL A 176 8.07 1.50 -25.21
CA VAL A 176 7.07 1.01 -24.26
C VAL A 176 5.82 1.91 -24.28
N TYR A 177 5.99 3.22 -24.29
CA TYR A 177 4.89 4.17 -24.32
C TYR A 177 3.95 3.91 -25.51
N PHE A 178 4.50 3.80 -26.71
CA PHE A 178 3.72 3.60 -27.94
C PHE A 178 3.10 2.20 -28.09
N THR A 179 3.36 1.27 -27.18
CA THR A 179 2.56 0.05 -27.11
C THR A 179 1.22 0.25 -26.42
N TRP A 180 1.09 1.27 -25.57
CA TRP A 180 -0.11 1.59 -24.82
C TRP A 180 -0.92 2.74 -25.41
N TYR A 181 -0.25 3.76 -25.94
CA TYR A 181 -0.83 5.01 -26.41
C TYR A 181 -0.36 5.32 -27.83
N LYS A 182 -1.22 5.99 -28.57
CA LYS A 182 -0.97 6.32 -29.97
C LYS A 182 -0.08 7.56 -30.13
N ASP A 183 -0.27 8.54 -29.25
CA ASP A 183 0.40 9.83 -29.27
C ASP A 183 0.48 10.42 -27.86
N PHE A 184 1.09 11.58 -27.72
CA PHE A 184 1.27 12.27 -26.43
C PHE A 184 0.12 13.22 -26.05
N SER A 185 -0.97 13.30 -26.82
CA SER A 185 -2.05 14.27 -26.63
C SER A 185 -2.81 14.12 -25.30
N ALA A 186 -2.79 12.92 -24.72
CA ALA A 186 -3.48 12.62 -23.47
C ALA A 186 -2.65 12.98 -22.21
N ILE A 187 -1.41 13.49 -22.36
CA ILE A 187 -0.54 13.81 -21.24
C ILE A 187 -1.01 15.10 -20.58
N LYS A 188 -1.23 15.01 -19.26
CA LYS A 188 -1.53 16.15 -18.39
C LYS A 188 -0.27 16.69 -17.76
N ILE A 189 -0.05 17.98 -17.89
CA ILE A 189 1.06 18.66 -17.21
C ILE A 189 0.61 19.01 -15.80
N ILE A 190 1.35 18.57 -14.80
CA ILE A 190 1.09 18.89 -13.40
C ILE A 190 2.32 19.53 -12.75
N PRO A 191 2.15 20.45 -11.79
CA PRO A 191 3.26 21.07 -11.07
C PRO A 191 4.16 20.04 -10.37
N LEU A 192 5.45 20.37 -10.21
CA LEU A 192 6.44 19.49 -9.58
C LEU A 192 6.08 19.15 -8.12
N ASP A 193 5.56 20.10 -7.37
CA ASP A 193 5.10 19.90 -5.99
C ASP A 193 3.99 18.84 -5.92
N GLN A 194 3.05 18.85 -6.85
CA GLN A 194 2.01 17.82 -6.95
C GLN A 194 2.58 16.47 -7.42
N MET A 195 3.48 16.48 -8.40
CA MET A 195 4.15 15.25 -8.83
C MET A 195 4.91 14.59 -7.68
N SER A 196 5.55 15.38 -6.81
CA SER A 196 6.32 14.88 -5.67
C SER A 196 5.47 14.15 -4.62
N LEU A 197 4.17 14.46 -4.53
CA LEU A 197 3.23 13.81 -3.62
C LEU A 197 2.78 12.43 -4.08
N ILE A 198 2.96 12.11 -5.37
CA ILE A 198 2.57 10.82 -5.92
C ILE A 198 3.75 9.85 -5.80
N PRO A 199 3.69 8.83 -4.93
CA PRO A 199 4.79 7.89 -4.77
C PRO A 199 5.11 7.17 -6.07
N ILE A 200 6.41 6.91 -6.31
CA ILE A 200 6.84 6.11 -7.45
C ILE A 200 6.44 4.65 -7.23
N GLY A 201 5.87 4.05 -8.27
CA GLY A 201 5.64 2.61 -8.37
C GLY A 201 6.83 1.90 -9.03
N SER A 202 6.52 1.00 -9.96
CA SER A 202 7.49 0.34 -10.83
C SER A 202 7.46 0.96 -12.23
N ASN A 203 8.30 0.45 -13.13
CA ASN A 203 8.22 0.81 -14.54
C ASN A 203 6.98 0.20 -15.22
N VAL A 204 6.44 0.89 -16.22
CA VAL A 204 5.49 0.31 -17.16
C VAL A 204 6.25 -0.67 -18.07
N THR A 205 5.65 -1.82 -18.34
CA THR A 205 6.19 -2.83 -19.26
C THR A 205 5.50 -2.77 -20.62
N TYR A 206 6.03 -3.44 -21.63
CA TYR A 206 5.36 -3.56 -22.91
C TYR A 206 3.93 -4.07 -22.76
N LYS A 207 3.01 -3.50 -23.51
CA LYS A 207 1.61 -3.95 -23.53
C LYS A 207 1.54 -5.41 -23.96
N PRO A 208 0.81 -6.28 -23.24
CA PRO A 208 0.62 -7.66 -23.64
C PRO A 208 0.20 -7.80 -25.11
N ALA A 209 0.79 -8.74 -25.80
CA ALA A 209 0.49 -9.10 -27.19
C ALA A 209 0.72 -7.98 -28.24
N SER A 210 1.34 -6.87 -27.91
CA SER A 210 1.54 -5.75 -28.83
C SER A 210 2.73 -5.90 -29.74
N LYS A 211 3.82 -6.49 -29.25
CA LYS A 211 5.09 -6.69 -29.93
C LYS A 211 5.83 -7.90 -29.40
N LEU A 212 6.86 -8.31 -30.12
CA LEU A 212 7.90 -9.18 -29.63
C LEU A 212 9.04 -8.34 -29.06
N VAL A 213 9.75 -8.89 -28.07
CA VAL A 213 10.90 -8.23 -27.44
C VAL A 213 12.04 -9.20 -27.26
N LYS A 214 13.27 -8.66 -27.24
CA LYS A 214 14.47 -9.43 -26.88
C LYS A 214 15.41 -8.57 -26.05
N PHE A 215 16.21 -9.20 -25.19
CA PHE A 215 17.34 -8.54 -24.55
C PHE A 215 18.54 -8.56 -25.49
N GLN A 216 19.37 -7.52 -25.46
CA GLN A 216 20.49 -7.39 -26.38
C GLN A 216 21.51 -8.53 -26.26
N THR A 217 21.67 -9.06 -25.05
CA THR A 217 22.59 -10.18 -24.75
C THR A 217 21.94 -11.56 -24.86
N ASP A 218 20.62 -11.66 -25.12
CA ASP A 218 19.90 -12.92 -25.25
C ASP A 218 19.53 -13.17 -26.72
N THR A 219 19.70 -14.39 -27.16
CA THR A 219 19.29 -14.83 -28.51
C THR A 219 17.79 -15.12 -28.61
N LYS A 220 17.10 -15.21 -27.48
CA LYS A 220 15.66 -15.55 -27.42
C LYS A 220 14.81 -14.33 -27.68
N THR A 221 13.71 -14.56 -28.41
CA THR A 221 12.65 -13.57 -28.62
C THR A 221 11.44 -13.94 -27.76
N TYR A 222 10.86 -12.94 -27.11
CA TYR A 222 9.79 -13.14 -26.13
C TYR A 222 8.53 -12.37 -26.52
N LEU A 223 7.37 -12.92 -26.17
CA LEU A 223 6.08 -12.25 -26.19
C LEU A 223 5.79 -11.68 -24.80
N PRO A 224 5.62 -10.37 -24.63
CA PRO A 224 5.11 -9.79 -23.39
C PRO A 224 3.65 -10.22 -23.14
N THR A 225 3.38 -10.69 -21.92
CA THR A 225 2.06 -11.05 -21.43
C THR A 225 1.81 -10.34 -20.10
N LYS A 226 0.60 -10.47 -19.56
CA LYS A 226 0.14 -9.74 -18.37
C LYS A 226 1.13 -9.77 -17.21
N GLY A 227 1.27 -8.62 -16.53
CA GLY A 227 2.13 -8.45 -15.36
C GLY A 227 3.62 -8.43 -15.68
N GLY A 228 4.00 -8.03 -16.89
CA GLY A 228 5.39 -8.01 -17.35
C GLY A 228 5.99 -9.41 -17.50
N THR A 229 5.17 -10.44 -17.76
CA THR A 229 5.65 -11.79 -17.99
C THR A 229 6.08 -11.96 -19.43
N LEU A 230 7.32 -12.41 -19.66
CA LEU A 230 7.89 -12.71 -20.96
C LEU A 230 7.82 -14.22 -21.24
N ARG A 231 7.19 -14.59 -22.33
CA ARG A 231 7.11 -15.99 -22.79
C ARG A 231 7.98 -16.18 -24.02
N TRP A 232 8.98 -17.05 -23.91
CA TRP A 232 9.89 -17.33 -25.02
C TRP A 232 9.15 -17.94 -26.20
N VAL A 233 9.23 -17.30 -27.38
CA VAL A 233 8.74 -17.83 -28.66
C VAL A 233 9.81 -18.72 -29.25
N LYS A 234 9.62 -20.04 -29.23
CA LYS A 234 10.69 -21.01 -29.51
C LYS A 234 11.05 -21.12 -30.97
N THR A 235 10.09 -20.90 -31.88
CA THR A 235 10.28 -21.13 -33.31
C THR A 235 9.86 -19.92 -34.15
N GLU A 236 10.45 -19.80 -35.32
CA GLU A 236 10.04 -18.79 -36.30
C GLU A 236 8.59 -19.02 -36.76
N ASP A 237 8.16 -20.26 -36.91
CA ASP A 237 6.78 -20.55 -37.27
C ASP A 237 5.78 -20.08 -36.21
N ALA A 238 6.10 -20.24 -34.94
CA ALA A 238 5.29 -19.64 -33.87
C ALA A 238 5.24 -18.13 -33.95
N ALA A 239 6.38 -17.46 -34.18
CA ALA A 239 6.45 -16.00 -34.34
C ALA A 239 5.64 -15.53 -35.56
N ARG A 240 5.77 -16.25 -36.67
CA ARG A 240 5.03 -16.00 -37.93
C ARG A 240 3.52 -16.24 -37.76
N GLY A 241 3.14 -17.24 -37.01
CA GLY A 241 1.74 -17.52 -36.67
C GLY A 241 1.12 -16.41 -35.79
N LEU A 242 1.92 -15.80 -34.90
CA LEU A 242 1.47 -14.71 -34.03
C LEU A 242 1.38 -13.35 -34.79
N PHE A 243 2.39 -12.97 -35.55
CA PHE A 243 2.54 -11.63 -36.11
C PHE A 243 2.60 -11.56 -37.64
N GLY A 244 2.43 -12.71 -38.31
CA GLY A 244 2.48 -12.80 -39.77
C GLY A 244 3.90 -12.87 -40.34
N ALA A 245 4.03 -12.82 -41.66
CA ALA A 245 5.31 -13.01 -42.38
C ALA A 245 6.39 -11.99 -41.98
N GLN A 246 6.00 -10.80 -41.55
CA GLN A 246 6.92 -9.73 -41.17
C GLN A 246 7.12 -9.61 -39.66
N TRP A 247 6.96 -10.71 -38.92
CA TRP A 247 7.10 -10.75 -37.45
C TRP A 247 8.40 -10.14 -36.94
N ASN A 248 9.50 -10.26 -37.67
CA ASN A 248 10.82 -9.73 -37.32
C ASN A 248 10.82 -8.19 -37.20
N THR A 249 9.96 -7.49 -37.94
CA THR A 249 9.78 -6.02 -37.82
C THR A 249 9.03 -5.61 -36.56
N LYS A 250 8.45 -6.58 -35.85
CA LYS A 250 7.73 -6.37 -34.58
C LYS A 250 8.60 -6.66 -33.35
N VAL A 251 9.90 -6.88 -33.50
CA VAL A 251 10.83 -7.17 -32.41
C VAL A 251 11.49 -5.87 -31.94
N ASP A 252 11.34 -5.53 -30.68
CA ASP A 252 12.04 -4.41 -30.04
C ASP A 252 13.14 -4.94 -29.12
N ASP A 253 14.31 -4.29 -29.11
CA ASP A 253 15.36 -4.57 -28.15
C ASP A 253 15.07 -3.89 -26.81
N ILE A 254 15.24 -4.65 -25.72
CA ILE A 254 15.20 -4.17 -24.33
C ILE A 254 16.64 -4.18 -23.80
N THR A 255 17.06 -3.08 -23.17
CA THR A 255 18.35 -3.04 -22.46
C THR A 255 18.27 -3.87 -21.17
N GLU A 256 19.38 -4.52 -20.80
CA GLU A 256 19.49 -5.36 -19.61
C GLU A 256 19.16 -4.64 -18.31
N ALA A 257 19.31 -3.30 -18.27
CA ALA A 257 18.90 -2.49 -17.12
C ALA A 257 17.45 -2.66 -16.73
N PHE A 258 16.59 -3.04 -17.67
CA PHE A 258 15.15 -3.27 -17.42
C PHE A 258 14.79 -4.73 -17.20
N TYR A 259 15.77 -5.65 -17.14
CA TYR A 259 15.53 -7.08 -16.91
C TYR A 259 14.68 -7.33 -15.65
N VAL A 260 14.96 -6.60 -14.58
CA VAL A 260 14.26 -6.72 -13.28
C VAL A 260 12.77 -6.37 -13.33
N ASN A 261 12.32 -5.71 -14.39
CA ASN A 261 10.90 -5.36 -14.59
C ASN A 261 10.06 -6.53 -15.11
N TYR A 262 10.71 -7.61 -15.51
CA TYR A 262 10.08 -8.73 -16.19
C TYR A 262 10.21 -10.04 -15.42
N LYS A 263 9.26 -10.93 -15.68
CA LYS A 263 9.26 -12.32 -15.21
C LYS A 263 9.27 -13.24 -16.42
N PHE A 264 9.66 -14.48 -16.24
CA PHE A 264 9.66 -15.46 -17.32
C PHE A 264 8.57 -16.50 -17.09
N GLY A 265 7.76 -16.71 -18.14
CA GLY A 265 6.65 -17.65 -18.13
C GLY A 265 6.90 -18.86 -19.03
N THR A 266 5.90 -19.73 -19.14
CA THR A 266 5.93 -20.93 -20.01
C THR A 266 6.20 -20.53 -21.47
N PRO A 267 7.14 -21.18 -22.15
CA PRO A 267 7.43 -20.93 -23.55
C PRO A 267 6.22 -21.10 -24.46
N ILE A 268 6.32 -20.54 -25.66
CA ILE A 268 5.32 -20.62 -26.74
C ILE A 268 5.91 -21.52 -27.83
N GLU A 269 5.28 -22.68 -28.06
CA GLU A 269 5.65 -23.62 -29.08
C GLU A 269 4.95 -23.29 -30.40
N SER A 270 3.70 -22.81 -30.32
CA SER A 270 2.89 -22.43 -31.47
C SER A 270 2.07 -21.18 -31.20
N ALA A 271 1.49 -20.56 -32.24
CA ALA A 271 0.62 -19.39 -32.09
C ALA A 271 -0.64 -19.68 -31.26
N LEU A 272 -1.07 -20.92 -31.18
CA LEU A 272 -2.24 -21.33 -30.38
C LEU A 272 -2.01 -21.24 -28.87
N ASP A 273 -0.75 -21.27 -28.44
CA ASP A 273 -0.39 -21.15 -27.02
C ASP A 273 -0.52 -19.72 -26.49
N ALA A 274 -0.70 -18.74 -27.39
CA ALA A 274 -0.73 -17.33 -27.05
C ALA A 274 -1.68 -16.53 -27.97
N PRO A 275 -3.00 -16.74 -27.91
CA PRO A 275 -3.95 -15.98 -28.72
C PRO A 275 -3.89 -14.50 -28.37
N LEU A 276 -3.37 -13.67 -29.31
CA LEU A 276 -3.02 -12.27 -29.08
C LEU A 276 -4.22 -11.41 -28.68
N ASP A 277 -5.39 -11.67 -29.22
CA ASP A 277 -6.65 -11.00 -28.91
C ASP A 277 -7.06 -11.23 -27.46
N ILE A 278 -7.01 -12.46 -26.96
CA ILE A 278 -7.32 -12.79 -25.56
C ILE A 278 -6.30 -12.15 -24.62
N LEU A 279 -5.02 -12.24 -24.95
CA LEU A 279 -3.95 -11.64 -24.12
C LEU A 279 -4.08 -10.11 -24.05
N SER A 280 -4.41 -9.46 -25.17
CA SER A 280 -4.62 -8.01 -25.24
C SER A 280 -5.85 -7.58 -24.45
N GLN A 281 -6.97 -8.30 -24.56
CA GLN A 281 -8.21 -8.05 -23.80
C GLN A 281 -8.02 -8.27 -22.30
N GLY A 282 -7.14 -9.19 -21.90
CA GLY A 282 -6.79 -9.45 -20.49
C GLY A 282 -6.03 -8.32 -19.81
N ALA A 283 -5.52 -7.34 -20.57
CA ALA A 283 -4.80 -6.16 -20.09
C ALA A 283 -5.20 -4.90 -20.87
N PRO A 284 -6.46 -4.42 -20.75
CA PRO A 284 -6.95 -3.26 -21.48
C PRO A 284 -6.26 -1.95 -21.07
N ASP A 285 -5.78 -1.86 -19.86
CA ASP A 285 -5.05 -0.73 -19.31
C ASP A 285 -3.88 -1.19 -18.39
N ILE A 286 -3.00 -0.24 -18.07
CA ILE A 286 -1.80 -0.49 -17.26
C ILE A 286 -2.15 -0.92 -15.83
N SER A 287 -3.22 -0.42 -15.22
CA SER A 287 -3.66 -0.84 -13.89
C SER A 287 -4.05 -2.31 -13.89
N THR A 288 -4.81 -2.74 -14.90
CA THR A 288 -5.23 -4.14 -15.08
C THR A 288 -4.04 -5.05 -15.38
N ASP A 289 -3.08 -4.60 -16.21
CA ASP A 289 -1.85 -5.33 -16.48
C ASP A 289 -1.05 -5.57 -15.20
N LYS A 290 -0.92 -4.54 -14.36
CA LYS A 290 -0.17 -4.61 -13.10
C LYS A 290 -0.92 -5.28 -11.96
N GLY A 291 -2.20 -5.61 -12.12
CA GLY A 291 -3.04 -6.21 -11.08
C GLY A 291 -3.39 -5.25 -9.95
N LEU A 292 -3.60 -3.96 -10.26
CA LEU A 292 -3.91 -2.89 -9.31
C LEU A 292 -5.42 -2.75 -9.06
#